data_5362092535efa3fb1adbe1c89b9a2e0c
#
_entry.id   5362092535efa3fb1adbe1c89b9a2e0c
#
_cell.length_a   1.000
_cell.length_b   1.000
_cell.length_c   1.000
_cell.angle_alpha   90.00
_cell.angle_beta   90.00
_cell.angle_gamma   90.00
#
_symmetry.space_group_name_H-M   'P 1'
#
loop_
_entity.id
_entity.type
_entity.pdbx_description
1 polymer ?
#
loop_
_entity_poly.entity_id
_entity_poly.type
_entity_poly.pdbx_seq_one_letter_code
_entity_poly.pdbx_strand_id
1 'polypeptide(L)'
;MRRGWPALAESDLDGWLARVSGGVTQRANSVASLAEPADVDAAVSAVERLYAEHGLPAVFQVGPTARPADLDARLAARGYEFGSPTVFEVAETAAVLARLPAHPVPVTLADEPDESWMDLWWRVDGRGGADARAVARAILTGGPARYAAVDGPHGALAVARLALVGEWGGLYCLAVHPAARRRGLGTAVTRALLADAAPAGVSRCWLQVRAENAAALALYEAAGFTPAARYHYRTSPPPRDS
;
A
#
# COMPACT_ATOMS: atom_id res chain seq x y z
N MET A 1 9.66 1.00 -0.39
CA MET A 1 8.20 1.21 -0.42
C MET A 1 7.64 1.12 -1.85
N ARG A 2 8.09 1.94 -2.80
CA ARG A 2 7.61 1.98 -4.20
C ARG A 2 7.65 0.61 -4.91
N ARG A 3 8.77 -0.11 -4.82
CA ARG A 3 8.92 -1.47 -5.39
C ARG A 3 7.99 -2.50 -4.78
N GLY A 4 7.51 -2.30 -3.57
CA GLY A 4 6.57 -3.24 -2.91
C GLY A 4 5.12 -3.09 -3.37
N TRP A 5 4.79 -1.96 -4.01
CA TRP A 5 3.48 -1.66 -4.60
C TRP A 5 3.70 -0.88 -5.90
N PRO A 6 4.11 -1.58 -6.98
CA PRO A 6 4.48 -0.94 -8.24
C PRO A 6 3.24 -0.34 -8.94
N ALA A 7 3.46 0.75 -9.65
CA ALA A 7 2.47 1.25 -10.59
C ALA A 7 2.59 0.50 -11.92
N LEU A 8 1.53 0.51 -12.72
CA LEU A 8 1.53 -0.08 -14.06
C LEU A 8 2.25 0.80 -15.08
N ALA A 9 2.22 2.12 -14.87
CA ALA A 9 2.99 3.08 -15.66
C ALA A 9 3.62 4.14 -14.73
N GLU A 10 4.83 4.54 -15.07
CA GLU A 10 5.58 5.58 -14.37
C GLU A 10 6.15 6.58 -15.38
N SER A 11 6.06 7.87 -15.09
CA SER A 11 6.62 8.96 -15.91
C SER A 11 7.42 9.90 -15.01
N ASP A 12 8.63 10.25 -15.43
CA ASP A 12 9.43 11.29 -14.76
C ASP A 12 9.01 12.67 -15.29
N LEU A 13 8.69 13.56 -14.39
CA LEU A 13 8.32 14.95 -14.65
C LEU A 13 9.24 15.86 -13.84
N ASP A 14 10.42 16.15 -14.37
CA ASP A 14 11.45 17.00 -13.76
C ASP A 14 11.82 16.52 -12.33
N GLY A 15 12.08 15.21 -12.19
CA GLY A 15 12.42 14.57 -10.92
C GLY A 15 11.23 14.21 -10.02
N TRP A 16 10.01 14.50 -10.47
CA TRP A 16 8.79 13.97 -9.86
C TRP A 16 8.31 12.73 -10.60
N LEU A 17 8.11 11.65 -9.86
CA LEU A 17 7.65 10.39 -10.43
C LEU A 17 6.12 10.31 -10.37
N ALA A 18 5.47 10.52 -11.50
CA ALA A 18 4.04 10.31 -11.67
C ALA A 18 3.75 8.83 -11.91
N ARG A 19 2.80 8.26 -11.17
CA ARG A 19 2.41 6.84 -11.21
C ARG A 19 0.95 6.73 -11.62
N VAL A 20 0.67 5.91 -12.62
CA VAL A 20 -0.68 5.72 -13.18
C VAL A 20 -1.03 4.24 -13.22
N SER A 21 -2.20 3.88 -12.73
CA SER A 21 -2.71 2.50 -12.68
C SER A 21 -4.25 2.52 -12.67
N GLY A 22 -4.87 3.22 -13.62
CA GLY A 22 -6.31 3.27 -13.79
C GLY A 22 -7.10 3.74 -12.56
N GLY A 23 -6.51 4.58 -11.69
CA GLY A 23 -7.16 5.05 -10.47
C GLY A 23 -7.24 4.04 -9.33
N VAL A 24 -6.79 2.81 -9.52
CA VAL A 24 -6.85 1.76 -8.51
C VAL A 24 -5.73 1.94 -7.49
N THR A 25 -6.11 2.29 -6.27
CA THR A 25 -5.28 2.67 -5.10
C THR A 25 -4.46 3.95 -5.30
N GLN A 26 -4.48 4.84 -4.29
CA GLN A 26 -3.67 6.07 -4.30
C GLN A 26 -2.16 5.80 -4.37
N ARG A 27 -1.68 4.68 -3.79
CA ARG A 27 -0.25 4.31 -3.82
C ARG A 27 0.28 4.11 -5.24
N ALA A 28 -0.53 3.55 -6.14
CA ALA A 28 -0.17 3.31 -7.53
C ALA A 28 -0.67 4.41 -8.48
N ASN A 29 -1.35 5.43 -7.96
CA ASN A 29 -1.93 6.55 -8.72
C ASN A 29 -1.64 7.86 -8.00
N SER A 30 -0.37 8.16 -7.79
CA SER A 30 0.04 9.42 -7.17
C SER A 30 1.47 9.77 -7.52
N VAL A 31 1.78 11.04 -7.46
CA VAL A 31 3.13 11.59 -7.65
C VAL A 31 3.96 11.38 -6.38
N ALA A 32 5.16 10.86 -6.55
CA ALA A 32 6.23 10.90 -5.56
C ALA A 32 7.21 12.01 -5.93
N SER A 33 7.22 13.08 -5.16
CA SER A 33 8.06 14.27 -5.39
C SER A 33 9.47 14.02 -4.84
N LEU A 34 10.33 13.38 -5.67
CA LEU A 34 11.63 12.87 -5.24
C LEU A 34 12.75 13.91 -5.31
N ALA A 35 12.61 14.91 -6.18
CA ALA A 35 13.54 16.02 -6.34
C ALA A 35 12.78 17.34 -6.43
N GLU A 36 13.47 18.45 -6.35
CA GLU A 36 12.91 19.77 -6.54
C GLU A 36 12.95 20.12 -8.04
N PRO A 37 11.80 20.34 -8.70
CA PRO A 37 11.78 20.72 -10.10
C PRO A 37 12.27 22.16 -10.30
N ALA A 38 12.73 22.48 -11.51
CA ALA A 38 13.19 23.82 -11.85
C ALA A 38 12.09 24.89 -11.71
N ASP A 39 10.85 24.53 -12.06
CA ASP A 39 9.64 25.35 -11.86
C ASP A 39 8.54 24.48 -11.28
N VAL A 40 8.23 24.70 -10.01
CA VAL A 40 7.21 23.91 -9.26
C VAL A 40 5.82 24.08 -9.84
N ASP A 41 5.44 25.29 -10.26
CA ASP A 41 4.11 25.57 -10.79
C ASP A 41 3.92 24.94 -12.18
N ALA A 42 4.95 24.99 -13.01
CA ALA A 42 4.96 24.28 -14.28
C ALA A 42 4.91 22.76 -14.11
N ALA A 43 5.64 22.21 -13.12
CA ALA A 43 5.63 20.79 -12.79
C ALA A 43 4.25 20.32 -12.29
N VAL A 44 3.59 21.07 -11.40
CA VAL A 44 2.22 20.77 -10.95
C VAL A 44 1.26 20.76 -12.15
N SER A 45 1.35 21.76 -13.02
CA SER A 45 0.50 21.84 -14.21
C SER A 45 0.75 20.68 -15.19
N ALA A 46 2.00 20.21 -15.31
CA ALA A 46 2.34 19.02 -16.11
C ALA A 46 1.73 17.74 -15.52
N VAL A 47 1.77 17.59 -14.20
CA VAL A 47 1.10 16.49 -13.50
C VAL A 47 -0.41 16.53 -13.72
N GLU A 48 -1.04 17.68 -13.58
CA GLU A 48 -2.49 17.86 -13.80
C GLU A 48 -2.90 17.42 -15.21
N ARG A 49 -2.14 17.84 -16.23
CA ARG A 49 -2.38 17.41 -17.63
C ARG A 49 -2.24 15.90 -17.79
N LEU A 50 -1.16 15.30 -17.29
CA LEU A 50 -0.94 13.86 -17.39
C LEU A 50 -2.10 13.07 -16.78
N TYR A 51 -2.54 13.42 -15.59
CA TYR A 51 -3.65 12.72 -14.95
C TYR A 51 -4.99 12.97 -15.65
N ALA A 52 -5.23 14.17 -16.17
CA ALA A 52 -6.42 14.49 -16.96
C ALA A 52 -6.50 13.67 -18.26
N GLU A 53 -5.38 13.43 -18.95
CA GLU A 53 -5.31 12.54 -20.12
C GLU A 53 -5.75 11.10 -19.81
N HIS A 54 -5.64 10.68 -18.55
CA HIS A 54 -6.10 9.37 -18.07
C HIS A 54 -7.49 9.43 -17.41
N GLY A 55 -8.17 10.59 -17.41
CA GLY A 55 -9.46 10.77 -16.75
C GLY A 55 -9.39 10.66 -15.21
N LEU A 56 -8.24 10.95 -14.63
CA LEU A 56 -7.98 10.82 -13.20
C LEU A 56 -7.69 12.19 -12.56
N PRO A 57 -8.00 12.38 -11.26
CA PRO A 57 -7.52 13.53 -10.52
C PRO A 57 -6.00 13.43 -10.30
N ALA A 58 -5.30 14.57 -10.30
CA ALA A 58 -3.91 14.61 -9.87
C ALA A 58 -3.81 14.37 -8.38
N VAL A 59 -2.97 13.42 -7.97
CA VAL A 59 -2.77 13.03 -6.57
C VAL A 59 -1.29 13.11 -6.24
N PHE A 60 -0.95 13.79 -5.15
CA PHE A 60 0.42 13.86 -4.64
C PHE A 60 0.52 13.11 -3.31
N GLN A 61 1.54 12.27 -3.18
CA GLN A 61 1.92 11.67 -1.91
C GLN A 61 2.91 12.60 -1.19
N VAL A 62 2.47 13.22 -0.12
CA VAL A 62 3.25 14.23 0.62
C VAL A 62 3.70 13.65 1.95
N GLY A 63 5.00 13.64 2.17
CA GLY A 63 5.65 13.16 3.39
C GLY A 63 6.95 13.89 3.65
N PRO A 64 7.75 13.50 4.65
CA PRO A 64 8.95 14.22 5.07
C PRO A 64 10.03 14.38 3.98
N THR A 65 9.99 13.51 2.97
CA THR A 65 10.95 13.52 1.86
C THR A 65 10.43 14.22 0.61
N ALA A 66 9.22 14.80 0.66
CA ALA A 66 8.66 15.53 -0.47
C ALA A 66 9.51 16.77 -0.79
N ARG A 67 9.67 17.05 -2.07
CA ARG A 67 10.40 18.21 -2.59
C ARG A 67 9.53 18.98 -3.60
N PRO A 68 9.50 20.32 -3.52
CA PRO A 68 10.14 21.16 -2.48
C PRO A 68 9.53 20.95 -1.08
N ALA A 69 10.19 21.44 -0.04
CA ALA A 69 9.75 21.23 1.34
C ALA A 69 8.40 21.88 1.66
N ASP A 70 8.03 22.93 0.94
CA ASP A 70 6.75 23.64 1.03
C ASP A 70 5.67 23.13 0.07
N LEU A 71 5.90 21.98 -0.59
CA LEU A 71 4.95 21.40 -1.56
C LEU A 71 3.53 21.23 -1.00
N ASP A 72 3.40 20.82 0.26
CA ASP A 72 2.10 20.66 0.91
C ASP A 72 1.31 21.97 0.94
N ALA A 73 1.96 23.05 1.35
CA ALA A 73 1.36 24.38 1.41
C ALA A 73 0.98 24.90 0.01
N ARG A 74 1.85 24.67 -1.00
CA ARG A 74 1.58 25.07 -2.39
C ARG A 74 0.37 24.33 -2.96
N LEU A 75 0.26 23.02 -2.75
CA LEU A 75 -0.88 22.23 -3.18
C LEU A 75 -2.17 22.65 -2.45
N ALA A 76 -2.09 22.91 -1.14
CA ALA A 76 -3.22 23.44 -0.38
C ALA A 76 -3.71 24.80 -0.93
N ALA A 77 -2.78 25.73 -1.24
CA ALA A 77 -3.12 27.03 -1.83
C ALA A 77 -3.78 26.92 -3.22
N ARG A 78 -3.50 25.83 -3.95
CA ARG A 78 -4.13 25.49 -5.24
C ARG A 78 -5.49 24.77 -5.08
N GLY A 79 -5.97 24.57 -3.84
CA GLY A 79 -7.26 23.93 -3.56
C GLY A 79 -7.20 22.39 -3.53
N TYR A 80 -6.01 21.78 -3.48
CA TYR A 80 -5.92 20.34 -3.32
C TYR A 80 -6.41 19.89 -1.95
N GLU A 81 -7.28 18.90 -1.93
CA GLU A 81 -7.85 18.35 -0.71
C GLU A 81 -6.86 17.45 0.03
N PHE A 82 -6.80 17.63 1.36
CA PHE A 82 -6.06 16.75 2.25
C PHE A 82 -6.81 15.45 2.47
N GLY A 83 -6.11 14.31 2.36
CA GLY A 83 -6.75 13.02 2.58
C GLY A 83 -5.79 11.89 2.96
N SER A 84 -6.37 10.81 3.45
CA SER A 84 -5.70 9.54 3.69
C SER A 84 -4.42 9.63 4.53
N PRO A 85 -4.40 10.32 5.69
CA PRO A 85 -3.24 10.34 6.56
C PRO A 85 -2.82 8.91 6.92
N THR A 86 -1.55 8.61 6.72
CA THR A 86 -1.01 7.25 6.81
C THR A 86 0.25 7.24 7.66
N VAL A 87 0.37 6.26 8.54
CA VAL A 87 1.58 5.95 9.30
C VAL A 87 2.36 4.88 8.54
N PHE A 88 3.63 5.13 8.32
CA PHE A 88 4.60 4.16 7.82
C PHE A 88 5.35 3.59 9.02
N GLU A 89 5.24 2.29 9.22
CA GLU A 89 5.83 1.60 10.36
C GLU A 89 6.84 0.55 9.90
N VAL A 90 7.86 0.33 10.72
CA VAL A 90 8.94 -0.61 10.47
C VAL A 90 9.20 -1.49 11.69
N ALA A 91 9.75 -2.67 11.46
CA ALA A 91 10.22 -3.56 12.49
C ALA A 91 11.34 -4.47 11.98
N GLU A 92 12.14 -5.03 12.89
CA GLU A 92 13.02 -6.16 12.58
C GLU A 92 12.17 -7.45 12.49
N THR A 93 12.35 -8.22 11.44
CA THR A 93 11.54 -9.44 11.18
C THR A 93 11.62 -10.44 12.35
N ALA A 94 12.82 -10.63 12.90
CA ALA A 94 13.03 -11.52 14.05
C ALA A 94 12.28 -11.06 15.30
N ALA A 95 12.22 -9.74 15.54
CA ALA A 95 11.48 -9.18 16.69
C ALA A 95 9.97 -9.39 16.54
N VAL A 96 9.43 -9.21 15.33
CA VAL A 96 8.01 -9.50 15.05
C VAL A 96 7.71 -10.98 15.24
N LEU A 97 8.54 -11.88 14.70
CA LEU A 97 8.36 -13.33 14.85
C LEU A 97 8.42 -13.80 16.30
N ALA A 98 9.23 -13.16 17.14
CA ALA A 98 9.31 -13.45 18.57
C ALA A 98 8.05 -13.02 19.35
N ARG A 99 7.35 -11.98 18.89
CA ARG A 99 6.14 -11.44 19.54
C ARG A 99 4.85 -12.06 19.04
N LEU A 100 4.79 -12.41 17.76
CA LEU A 100 3.60 -13.03 17.19
C LEU A 100 3.51 -14.50 17.63
N PRO A 101 2.44 -14.93 18.34
CA PRO A 101 2.30 -16.32 18.75
C PRO A 101 2.15 -17.24 17.54
N ALA A 102 2.62 -18.48 17.68
CA ALA A 102 2.28 -19.53 16.74
C ALA A 102 0.76 -19.79 16.78
N HIS A 103 0.19 -20.12 15.63
CA HIS A 103 -1.23 -20.41 15.51
C HIS A 103 -1.40 -21.81 14.89
N PRO A 104 -2.31 -22.67 15.42
CA PRO A 104 -2.47 -24.04 14.93
C PRO A 104 -3.13 -24.14 13.55
N VAL A 105 -3.76 -23.04 13.05
CA VAL A 105 -4.41 -23.07 11.75
C VAL A 105 -3.37 -23.23 10.63
N PRO A 106 -3.61 -24.14 9.66
CA PRO A 106 -2.78 -24.22 8.47
C PRO A 106 -2.83 -22.92 7.67
N VAL A 107 -1.67 -22.48 7.18
CA VAL A 107 -1.55 -21.32 6.28
C VAL A 107 -0.94 -21.79 4.97
N THR A 108 -1.66 -21.60 3.89
CA THR A 108 -1.16 -21.84 2.53
C THR A 108 -0.31 -20.65 2.09
N LEU A 109 0.87 -20.92 1.52
CA LEU A 109 1.76 -19.91 0.95
C LEU A 109 1.91 -20.14 -0.55
N ALA A 110 1.88 -19.04 -1.34
CA ALA A 110 2.00 -19.07 -2.79
C ALA A 110 2.79 -17.87 -3.31
N ASP A 111 3.28 -17.95 -4.56
CA ASP A 111 3.96 -16.86 -5.26
C ASP A 111 2.97 -15.92 -5.96
N GLU A 112 1.74 -16.36 -6.17
CA GLU A 112 0.66 -15.57 -6.77
C GLU A 112 -0.64 -15.74 -5.99
N PRO A 113 -1.54 -14.73 -6.02
CA PRO A 113 -2.86 -14.86 -5.40
C PRO A 113 -3.80 -15.67 -6.31
N ASP A 114 -4.44 -16.67 -5.76
CA ASP A 114 -5.55 -17.38 -6.43
C ASP A 114 -6.86 -16.56 -6.38
N GLU A 115 -7.91 -17.07 -6.99
CA GLU A 115 -9.21 -16.39 -7.01
C GLU A 115 -9.83 -16.27 -5.62
N SER A 116 -9.68 -17.26 -4.75
CA SER A 116 -10.20 -17.25 -3.38
C SER A 116 -9.53 -16.15 -2.54
N TRP A 117 -8.20 -16.00 -2.69
CA TRP A 117 -7.42 -14.94 -2.08
C TRP A 117 -7.88 -13.55 -2.57
N MET A 118 -8.02 -13.40 -3.90
CA MET A 118 -8.47 -12.16 -4.53
C MET A 118 -9.89 -11.79 -4.12
N ASP A 119 -10.80 -12.76 -4.04
CA ASP A 119 -12.19 -12.52 -3.67
C ASP A 119 -12.32 -12.01 -2.23
N LEU A 120 -11.59 -12.61 -1.28
CA LEU A 120 -11.63 -12.12 0.09
C LEU A 120 -11.04 -10.71 0.21
N TRP A 121 -9.85 -10.49 -0.35
CA TRP A 121 -9.22 -9.18 -0.27
C TRP A 121 -10.09 -8.11 -0.94
N TRP A 122 -10.60 -8.38 -2.14
CA TRP A 122 -11.44 -7.44 -2.88
C TRP A 122 -12.74 -7.10 -2.15
N ARG A 123 -13.36 -8.07 -1.51
CA ARG A 123 -14.57 -7.87 -0.70
C ARG A 123 -14.32 -6.98 0.51
N VAL A 124 -13.14 -7.06 1.11
CA VAL A 124 -12.82 -6.32 2.36
C VAL A 124 -12.27 -4.92 2.06
N ASP A 125 -11.40 -4.79 1.06
CA ASP A 125 -10.61 -3.56 0.82
C ASP A 125 -10.69 -3.06 -0.65
N GLY A 126 -11.26 -3.83 -1.55
CA GLY A 126 -11.40 -3.46 -2.96
C GLY A 126 -12.44 -2.38 -3.20
N ARG A 127 -12.24 -1.62 -4.28
CA ARG A 127 -13.16 -0.58 -4.74
C ARG A 127 -13.29 -0.61 -6.25
N GLY A 128 -14.51 -0.50 -6.74
CA GLY A 128 -14.82 -0.55 -8.17
C GLY A 128 -15.21 -1.92 -8.67
N GLY A 129 -15.43 -2.05 -9.99
CA GLY A 129 -15.91 -3.25 -10.65
C GLY A 129 -14.80 -4.21 -11.08
N ALA A 130 -15.12 -5.07 -12.04
CA ALA A 130 -14.24 -6.12 -12.55
C ALA A 130 -12.94 -5.57 -13.15
N ASP A 131 -13.01 -4.47 -13.90
CA ASP A 131 -11.83 -3.84 -14.50
C ASP A 131 -10.86 -3.33 -13.43
N ALA A 132 -11.38 -2.69 -12.39
CA ALA A 132 -10.56 -2.24 -11.26
C ALA A 132 -9.92 -3.44 -10.51
N ARG A 133 -10.62 -4.57 -10.39
CA ARG A 133 -10.08 -5.80 -9.81
C ARG A 133 -8.95 -6.39 -10.66
N ALA A 134 -9.06 -6.35 -11.99
CA ALA A 134 -8.01 -6.80 -12.89
C ALA A 134 -6.76 -5.92 -12.79
N VAL A 135 -6.93 -4.60 -12.75
CA VAL A 135 -5.84 -3.63 -12.51
C VAL A 135 -5.19 -3.89 -11.14
N ALA A 136 -5.97 -4.12 -10.10
CA ALA A 136 -5.47 -4.43 -8.77
C ALA A 136 -4.62 -5.71 -8.77
N ARG A 137 -5.06 -6.78 -9.46
CA ARG A 137 -4.28 -8.01 -9.63
C ARG A 137 -2.94 -7.71 -10.30
N ALA A 138 -2.93 -6.92 -11.38
CA ALA A 138 -1.71 -6.55 -12.08
C ALA A 138 -0.74 -5.76 -11.19
N ILE A 139 -1.23 -4.86 -10.34
CA ILE A 139 -0.41 -4.16 -9.33
C ILE A 139 0.18 -5.15 -8.32
N LEU A 140 -0.63 -6.08 -7.81
CA LEU A 140 -0.21 -7.06 -6.81
C LEU A 140 0.91 -7.97 -7.33
N THR A 141 0.78 -8.44 -8.58
CA THR A 141 1.73 -9.36 -9.22
C THR A 141 2.86 -8.65 -9.98
N GLY A 142 2.89 -7.32 -9.97
CA GLY A 142 3.90 -6.50 -10.67
C GLY A 142 5.31 -6.52 -10.06
N GLY A 143 5.56 -7.33 -9.03
CA GLY A 143 6.87 -7.50 -8.41
C GLY A 143 6.93 -8.71 -7.48
N PRO A 144 8.13 -9.14 -7.07
CA PRO A 144 8.33 -10.30 -6.20
C PRO A 144 7.52 -10.18 -4.91
N ALA A 145 6.74 -11.20 -4.60
CA ALA A 145 5.90 -11.24 -3.40
C ALA A 145 5.58 -12.68 -2.98
N ARG A 146 5.15 -12.84 -1.72
CA ARG A 146 4.56 -14.05 -1.18
C ARG A 146 3.12 -13.74 -0.75
N TYR A 147 2.24 -14.68 -0.95
CA TYR A 147 0.82 -14.58 -0.61
C TYR A 147 0.47 -15.66 0.39
N ALA A 148 -0.23 -15.28 1.46
CA ALA A 148 -0.69 -16.22 2.47
C ALA A 148 -2.22 -16.29 2.48
N ALA A 149 -2.76 -17.48 2.70
CA ALA A 149 -4.17 -17.69 2.93
C ALA A 149 -4.40 -18.66 4.09
N VAL A 150 -5.47 -18.42 4.85
CA VAL A 150 -6.13 -19.43 5.68
C VAL A 150 -7.42 -19.80 4.96
N ASP A 151 -7.51 -21.04 4.54
CA ASP A 151 -8.65 -21.53 3.76
C ASP A 151 -9.79 -21.98 4.68
N GLY A 152 -11.01 -21.83 4.19
CA GLY A 152 -12.23 -22.29 4.80
C GLY A 152 -13.08 -23.09 3.80
N PRO A 153 -14.19 -23.65 4.24
CA PRO A 153 -15.03 -24.52 3.38
C PRO A 153 -15.67 -23.77 2.19
N HIS A 154 -15.74 -22.45 2.25
CA HIS A 154 -16.39 -21.62 1.23
C HIS A 154 -15.47 -20.49 0.70
N GLY A 155 -14.16 -20.67 0.75
CA GLY A 155 -13.16 -19.70 0.34
C GLY A 155 -12.27 -19.23 1.47
N ALA A 156 -11.36 -18.31 1.19
CA ALA A 156 -10.39 -17.82 2.16
C ALA A 156 -11.06 -17.12 3.35
N LEU A 157 -10.54 -17.38 4.55
CA LEU A 157 -10.93 -16.75 5.81
C LEU A 157 -10.01 -15.61 6.21
N ALA A 158 -8.73 -15.68 5.85
CA ALA A 158 -7.75 -14.62 6.03
C ALA A 158 -6.72 -14.67 4.91
N VAL A 159 -6.28 -13.50 4.46
CA VAL A 159 -5.24 -13.35 3.44
C VAL A 159 -4.29 -12.22 3.79
N ALA A 160 -3.06 -12.31 3.30
CA ALA A 160 -2.08 -11.23 3.36
C ALA A 160 -1.05 -11.39 2.23
N ARG A 161 -0.37 -10.29 1.88
CA ARG A 161 0.73 -10.25 0.90
C ARG A 161 1.99 -9.69 1.55
N LEU A 162 3.13 -10.29 1.27
CA LEU A 162 4.45 -9.77 1.61
C LEU A 162 5.21 -9.46 0.32
N ALA A 163 5.42 -8.18 0.01
CA ALA A 163 6.30 -7.77 -1.08
C ALA A 163 7.75 -7.95 -0.68
N LEU A 164 8.58 -8.51 -1.58
CA LEU A 164 9.99 -8.78 -1.35
C LEU A 164 10.85 -7.72 -2.03
N VAL A 165 11.61 -6.93 -1.26
CA VAL A 165 12.43 -5.82 -1.76
C VAL A 165 13.80 -5.85 -1.10
N GLY A 166 14.72 -6.65 -1.62
CA GLY A 166 16.03 -6.90 -0.99
C GLY A 166 15.84 -7.51 0.40
N GLU A 167 16.47 -6.93 1.41
CA GLU A 167 16.33 -7.37 2.82
C GLU A 167 14.99 -6.94 3.49
N TRP A 168 14.10 -6.27 2.77
CA TRP A 168 12.86 -5.73 3.30
C TRP A 168 11.64 -6.52 2.82
N GLY A 169 10.72 -6.80 3.75
CA GLY A 169 9.39 -7.34 3.49
C GLY A 169 8.29 -6.30 3.70
N GLY A 170 7.52 -5.99 2.67
CA GLY A 170 6.37 -5.07 2.79
C GLY A 170 5.07 -5.81 3.02
N LEU A 171 4.44 -5.64 4.17
CA LEU A 171 3.13 -6.23 4.50
C LEU A 171 2.00 -5.40 3.90
N TYR A 172 1.14 -6.07 3.12
CA TYR A 172 0.00 -5.48 2.43
C TYR A 172 -1.21 -6.42 2.45
N CYS A 173 -2.36 -5.89 2.11
CA CYS A 173 -3.57 -6.65 1.81
C CYS A 173 -4.01 -7.59 2.96
N LEU A 174 -3.71 -7.26 4.20
CA LEU A 174 -4.20 -8.06 5.33
C LEU A 174 -5.72 -7.92 5.41
N ALA A 175 -6.43 -8.99 5.06
CA ALA A 175 -7.88 -9.05 5.12
C ALA A 175 -8.33 -10.32 5.85
N VAL A 176 -9.31 -10.15 6.74
CA VAL A 176 -9.94 -11.26 7.46
C VAL A 176 -11.45 -11.20 7.25
N HIS A 177 -12.02 -12.34 6.82
CA HIS A 177 -13.46 -12.47 6.61
C HIS A 177 -14.21 -12.03 7.89
N PRO A 178 -15.26 -11.21 7.78
CA PRO A 178 -15.94 -10.66 8.97
C PRO A 178 -16.32 -11.71 10.00
N ALA A 179 -16.88 -12.84 9.57
CA ALA A 179 -17.27 -13.95 10.45
C ALA A 179 -16.09 -14.73 11.08
N ALA A 180 -14.85 -14.48 10.61
CA ALA A 180 -13.66 -15.15 11.12
C ALA A 180 -12.73 -14.21 11.93
N ARG A 181 -13.15 -12.95 12.15
CA ARG A 181 -12.39 -11.99 12.96
C ARG A 181 -12.24 -12.42 14.41
N ARG A 182 -11.25 -11.84 15.09
CA ARG A 182 -10.93 -12.09 16.53
C ARG A 182 -10.53 -13.54 16.85
N ARG A 183 -10.11 -14.30 15.83
CA ARG A 183 -9.64 -15.69 15.95
C ARG A 183 -8.13 -15.83 15.71
N GLY A 184 -7.36 -14.73 15.71
CA GLY A 184 -5.91 -14.76 15.48
C GLY A 184 -5.47 -15.00 14.02
N LEU A 185 -6.39 -15.10 13.05
CA LEU A 185 -6.06 -15.47 11.68
C LEU A 185 -5.18 -14.44 10.96
N GLY A 186 -5.38 -13.15 11.24
CA GLY A 186 -4.51 -12.08 10.72
C GLY A 186 -3.06 -12.22 11.20
N THR A 187 -2.89 -12.57 12.49
CA THR A 187 -1.58 -12.89 13.08
C THR A 187 -0.96 -14.12 12.42
N ALA A 188 -1.77 -15.17 12.19
CA ALA A 188 -1.30 -16.41 11.57
C ALA A 188 -0.72 -16.18 10.17
N VAL A 189 -1.44 -15.49 9.27
CA VAL A 189 -0.96 -15.20 7.91
C VAL A 189 0.26 -14.28 7.92
N THR A 190 0.28 -13.25 8.79
CA THR A 190 1.43 -12.35 8.93
C THR A 190 2.67 -13.09 9.39
N ARG A 191 2.55 -13.94 10.43
CA ARG A 191 3.64 -14.74 10.94
C ARG A 191 4.17 -15.73 9.89
N ALA A 192 3.27 -16.41 9.18
CA ALA A 192 3.65 -17.38 8.15
C ALA A 192 4.47 -16.72 7.02
N LEU A 193 4.04 -15.55 6.53
CA LEU A 193 4.78 -14.78 5.51
C LEU A 193 6.18 -14.39 5.97
N LEU A 194 6.31 -13.87 7.19
CA LEU A 194 7.60 -13.44 7.72
C LEU A 194 8.51 -14.63 8.03
N ALA A 195 7.97 -15.74 8.52
CA ALA A 195 8.73 -16.95 8.79
C ALA A 195 9.25 -17.63 7.51
N ASP A 196 8.47 -17.57 6.42
CA ASP A 196 8.89 -18.06 5.09
C ASP A 196 9.99 -17.16 4.48
N ALA A 197 9.86 -15.85 4.61
CA ALA A 197 10.78 -14.91 3.98
C ALA A 197 12.08 -14.66 4.76
N ALA A 198 12.10 -14.86 6.08
CA ALA A 198 13.28 -14.62 6.92
C ALA A 198 14.51 -15.47 6.51
N PRO A 199 14.40 -16.78 6.25
CA PRO A 199 15.53 -17.57 5.75
C PRO A 199 16.04 -17.13 4.38
N ALA A 200 15.21 -16.49 3.57
CA ALA A 200 15.56 -15.92 2.27
C ALA A 200 16.20 -14.52 2.37
N GLY A 201 16.51 -14.03 3.59
CA GLY A 201 17.23 -12.79 3.83
C GLY A 201 16.36 -11.57 4.13
N VAL A 202 15.05 -11.73 4.34
CA VAL A 202 14.18 -10.62 4.76
C VAL A 202 14.37 -10.37 6.27
N SER A 203 15.27 -9.45 6.59
CA SER A 203 15.65 -9.10 7.97
C SER A 203 14.78 -7.99 8.56
N ARG A 204 14.14 -7.17 7.71
CA ARG A 204 13.32 -6.02 8.10
C ARG A 204 11.96 -6.07 7.42
N CYS A 205 10.96 -5.49 8.06
CA CYS A 205 9.64 -5.38 7.46
C CYS A 205 9.04 -3.99 7.66
N TRP A 206 8.13 -3.63 6.76
CA TRP A 206 7.35 -2.40 6.86
C TRP A 206 5.88 -2.67 6.57
N LEU A 207 5.05 -1.75 7.03
CA LEU A 207 3.65 -1.64 6.64
C LEU A 207 3.20 -0.18 6.56
N GLN A 208 2.00 0.01 6.06
CA GLN A 208 1.36 1.31 5.94
C GLN A 208 -0.07 1.18 6.43
N VAL A 209 -0.43 1.99 7.41
CA VAL A 209 -1.75 1.94 8.05
C VAL A 209 -2.36 3.33 8.09
N ARG A 210 -3.66 3.43 7.80
CA ARG A 210 -4.42 4.68 7.93
C ARG A 210 -4.37 5.17 9.37
N ALA A 211 -4.11 6.45 9.57
CA ALA A 211 -3.95 7.01 10.93
C ALA A 211 -5.22 6.88 11.79
N GLU A 212 -6.39 6.81 11.15
CA GLU A 212 -7.67 6.57 11.84
C GLU A 212 -7.94 5.09 12.20
N ASN A 213 -7.14 4.14 11.68
CA ASN A 213 -7.33 2.71 11.98
C ASN A 213 -6.63 2.32 13.30
N ALA A 214 -7.18 2.80 14.41
CA ALA A 214 -6.64 2.55 15.74
C ALA A 214 -6.48 1.05 16.07
N ALA A 215 -7.38 0.20 15.57
CA ALA A 215 -7.31 -1.23 15.81
C ALA A 215 -6.09 -1.89 15.12
N ALA A 216 -5.79 -1.47 13.88
CA ALA A 216 -4.61 -1.96 13.18
C ALA A 216 -3.31 -1.41 13.78
N LEU A 217 -3.28 -0.13 14.17
CA LEU A 217 -2.14 0.48 14.85
C LEU A 217 -1.81 -0.28 16.15
N ALA A 218 -2.79 -0.55 17.01
CA ALA A 218 -2.59 -1.31 18.23
C ALA A 218 -2.09 -2.76 17.96
N LEU A 219 -2.60 -3.40 16.90
CA LEU A 219 -2.14 -4.73 16.50
C LEU A 219 -0.67 -4.71 16.10
N TYR A 220 -0.25 -3.75 15.28
CA TYR A 220 1.13 -3.66 14.79
C TYR A 220 2.10 -3.20 15.87
N GLU A 221 1.70 -2.29 16.76
CA GLU A 221 2.48 -1.92 17.94
C GLU A 221 2.75 -3.15 18.83
N ALA A 222 1.71 -3.95 19.13
CA ALA A 222 1.85 -5.20 19.87
C ALA A 222 2.77 -6.21 19.18
N ALA A 223 2.77 -6.23 17.84
CA ALA A 223 3.68 -7.03 17.02
C ALA A 223 5.11 -6.49 16.97
N GLY A 224 5.37 -5.28 17.49
CA GLY A 224 6.70 -4.68 17.57
C GLY A 224 7.04 -3.71 16.45
N PHE A 225 6.07 -3.29 15.66
CA PHE A 225 6.26 -2.22 14.71
C PHE A 225 6.33 -0.86 15.40
N THR A 226 7.12 0.04 14.84
CA THR A 226 7.26 1.42 15.32
C THR A 226 7.09 2.41 14.18
N PRO A 227 6.46 3.57 14.43
CA PRO A 227 6.33 4.62 13.42
C PRO A 227 7.70 5.15 12.98
N ALA A 228 7.97 5.11 11.67
CA ALA A 228 9.17 5.66 11.06
C ALA A 228 8.89 6.94 10.27
N ALA A 229 7.69 7.10 9.73
CA ALA A 229 7.27 8.30 9.01
C ALA A 229 5.74 8.43 9.00
N ARG A 230 5.26 9.62 8.66
CA ARG A 230 3.87 9.90 8.33
C ARG A 230 3.80 10.57 6.98
N TYR A 231 2.76 10.28 6.21
CA TYR A 231 2.47 10.94 4.96
C TYR A 231 0.95 11.05 4.76
N HIS A 232 0.56 11.86 3.82
CA HIS A 232 -0.83 12.00 3.39
C HIS A 232 -0.90 12.19 1.88
N TYR A 233 -2.10 12.29 1.35
CA TYR A 233 -2.29 12.62 -0.04
C TYR A 233 -2.94 13.99 -0.19
N ARG A 234 -2.56 14.69 -1.26
CA ARG A 234 -3.24 15.87 -1.78
C ARG A 234 -3.88 15.49 -3.11
N THR A 235 -5.18 15.70 -3.22
CA THR A 235 -5.94 15.37 -4.43
C THR A 235 -6.46 16.65 -5.06
N SER A 236 -6.26 16.83 -6.38
CA SER A 236 -6.76 18.00 -7.08
C SER A 236 -8.29 18.08 -6.99
N PRO A 237 -8.86 19.30 -6.98
CA PRO A 237 -10.29 19.46 -7.14
C PRO A 237 -10.75 18.85 -8.47
N PRO A 238 -12.03 18.47 -8.59
CA PRO A 238 -12.57 18.06 -9.89
C PRO A 238 -12.39 19.21 -10.91
N PRO A 239 -12.25 18.86 -12.21
CA PRO A 239 -12.25 19.89 -13.26
C PRO A 239 -13.45 20.81 -13.08
N ARG A 240 -13.23 22.11 -13.14
CA ARG A 240 -14.35 23.06 -13.16
C ARG A 240 -15.06 22.87 -14.50
N ASP A 241 -16.34 22.56 -14.45
CA ASP A 241 -17.18 22.57 -15.65
C ASP A 241 -17.07 23.96 -16.29
N SER A 242 -16.58 23.98 -17.52
CA SER A 242 -16.40 25.20 -18.33
C SER A 242 -17.68 25.53 -19.07
#